data_3ae5125180109f9fd78a9369a572f47c
#
_entry.id   3ae5125180109f9fd78a9369a572f47c
#
_cell.length_a   1.000
_cell.length_b   1.000
_cell.length_c   1.000
_cell.angle_alpha   90.00
_cell.angle_beta   90.00
_cell.angle_gamma   90.00
#
_symmetry.space_group_name_H-M   'P 1'
#
loop_
_entity.id
_entity.type
_entity.pdbx_description
1 polymer ?
#
loop_
_entity_poly.entity_id
_entity_poly.type
_entity_poly.pdbx_seq_one_letter_code
_entity_poly.pdbx_strand_id
1 'polypeptide(L)'
;VTVAASLSVRVARFERDADAVAAMLADYHAQTEAEKAENGLTEPGPLPERYAAEARDPASAFAGAEVLVAERGAELIGMAVLHRAGSDAEIKRLWVGPAGRRSGAGSALLTDAASRARAGGATGLRLSVWDWRIGALALYGRQGFEPAPSWESRERLVCLRREV
;
A
#
# COMPACT_ATOMS: atom_id res chain seq x y z
N VAL A 1 -24.94 12.64 20.74
CA VAL A 1 -24.71 12.35 19.32
C VAL A 1 -23.22 12.10 19.17
N THR A 2 -22.83 10.84 18.99
CA THR A 2 -21.43 10.47 18.77
C THR A 2 -21.07 10.90 17.34
N VAL A 3 -20.27 11.92 17.20
CA VAL A 3 -19.72 12.31 15.90
C VAL A 3 -18.81 11.16 15.45
N ALA A 4 -19.14 10.51 14.34
CA ALA A 4 -18.29 9.49 13.76
C ALA A 4 -16.93 10.12 13.44
N ALA A 5 -15.84 9.51 13.90
CA ALA A 5 -14.50 10.00 13.64
C ALA A 5 -14.27 10.03 12.13
N SER A 6 -13.86 11.18 11.59
CA SER A 6 -13.62 11.37 10.17
C SER A 6 -12.38 10.62 9.72
N LEU A 7 -12.46 10.07 8.51
CA LEU A 7 -11.32 9.45 7.83
C LEU A 7 -10.48 10.54 7.16
N SER A 8 -9.18 10.50 7.36
CA SER A 8 -8.23 11.37 6.67
C SER A 8 -6.95 10.62 6.29
N VAL A 9 -6.23 11.14 5.30
CA VAL A 9 -4.93 10.60 4.86
C VAL A 9 -3.87 11.69 5.01
N ARG A 10 -2.72 11.30 5.52
CA ARG A 10 -1.56 12.18 5.69
C ARG A 10 -0.25 11.40 5.54
N VAL A 11 0.85 12.11 5.45
CA VAL A 11 2.18 11.51 5.54
C VAL A 11 2.45 11.06 6.98
N ALA A 12 3.06 9.90 7.14
CA ALA A 12 3.45 9.38 8.44
C ALA A 12 4.50 10.28 9.11
N ARG A 13 4.37 10.43 10.42
CA ARG A 13 5.35 11.10 11.29
C ARG A 13 6.00 10.04 12.15
N PHE A 14 7.19 9.58 11.75
CA PHE A 14 7.80 8.40 12.38
C PHE A 14 8.16 8.59 13.85
N GLU A 15 8.34 9.82 14.32
CA GLU A 15 8.54 10.09 15.74
C GLU A 15 7.34 9.65 16.62
N ARG A 16 6.15 9.47 16.01
CA ARG A 16 4.94 8.99 16.71
C ARG A 16 4.28 7.79 16.05
N ASP A 17 4.42 7.64 14.73
CA ASP A 17 3.69 6.65 13.95
C ASP A 17 4.50 5.37 13.69
N ALA A 18 5.80 5.32 14.06
CA ALA A 18 6.70 4.22 13.73
C ALA A 18 6.17 2.85 14.14
N ASP A 19 5.66 2.71 15.36
CA ASP A 19 5.17 1.42 15.87
C ASP A 19 3.92 0.96 15.12
N ALA A 20 2.99 1.86 14.83
CA ALA A 20 1.77 1.53 14.08
C ALA A 20 2.07 1.17 12.63
N VAL A 21 2.98 1.90 11.97
CA VAL A 21 3.43 1.59 10.61
C VAL A 21 4.16 0.25 10.59
N ALA A 22 5.05 -0.01 11.55
CA ALA A 22 5.75 -1.29 11.69
C ALA A 22 4.78 -2.46 11.83
N ALA A 23 3.74 -2.32 12.66
CA ALA A 23 2.72 -3.35 12.84
C ALA A 23 1.93 -3.60 11.54
N MET A 24 1.53 -2.56 10.82
CA MET A 24 0.84 -2.71 9.54
C MET A 24 1.72 -3.36 8.47
N LEU A 25 3.00 -3.05 8.42
CA LEU A 25 3.96 -3.71 7.52
C LEU A 25 4.13 -5.19 7.85
N ALA A 26 4.24 -5.52 9.13
CA ALA A 26 4.34 -6.91 9.58
C ALA A 26 3.10 -7.71 9.16
N ASP A 27 1.92 -7.16 9.35
CA ASP A 27 0.65 -7.79 8.94
C ASP A 27 0.55 -7.93 7.42
N TYR A 28 0.93 -6.90 6.67
CA TYR A 28 0.97 -6.92 5.21
C TYR A 28 1.86 -8.05 4.70
N HIS A 29 3.08 -8.14 5.21
CA HIS A 29 4.04 -9.16 4.77
C HIS A 29 3.63 -10.56 5.21
N ALA A 30 3.13 -10.73 6.43
CA ALA A 30 2.65 -12.02 6.92
C ALA A 30 1.51 -12.55 6.05
N GLN A 31 0.53 -11.72 5.72
CA GLN A 31 -0.56 -12.11 4.84
C GLN A 31 -0.06 -12.42 3.43
N THR A 32 0.81 -11.59 2.87
CA THR A 32 1.35 -11.78 1.52
C THR A 32 2.13 -13.09 1.41
N GLU A 33 2.99 -13.40 2.37
CA GLU A 33 3.77 -14.65 2.36
C GLU A 33 2.88 -15.87 2.55
N ALA A 34 1.84 -15.79 3.41
CA ALA A 34 0.86 -16.85 3.56
C ALA A 34 0.09 -17.11 2.25
N GLU A 35 -0.38 -16.06 1.59
CA GLU A 35 -1.07 -16.17 0.30
C GLU A 35 -0.16 -16.76 -0.79
N LYS A 36 1.11 -16.38 -0.83
CA LYS A 36 2.10 -16.93 -1.77
C LYS A 36 2.30 -18.43 -1.53
N ALA A 37 2.38 -18.86 -0.27
CA ALA A 37 2.49 -20.27 0.06
C ALA A 37 1.23 -21.06 -0.37
N GLU A 38 0.05 -20.54 -0.12
CA GLU A 38 -1.23 -21.12 -0.54
C GLU A 38 -1.32 -21.26 -2.07
N ASN A 39 -0.68 -20.36 -2.81
CA ASN A 39 -0.63 -20.39 -4.28
C ASN A 39 0.61 -21.11 -4.84
N GLY A 40 1.39 -21.79 -4.01
CA GLY A 40 2.53 -22.59 -4.44
C GLY A 40 3.77 -21.81 -4.90
N LEU A 41 3.86 -20.52 -4.55
CA LEU A 41 4.97 -19.66 -4.98
C LEU A 41 6.13 -19.62 -3.97
N THR A 42 5.91 -20.09 -2.76
CA THR A 42 6.92 -20.15 -1.72
C THR A 42 6.57 -21.27 -0.72
N GLU A 43 7.58 -21.75 0.00
CA GLU A 43 7.35 -22.67 1.11
C GLU A 43 6.92 -21.89 2.36
N PRO A 44 6.02 -22.44 3.19
CA PRO A 44 5.72 -21.85 4.50
C PRO A 44 6.98 -21.75 5.35
N GLY A 45 7.19 -20.59 5.98
CA GLY A 45 8.38 -20.38 6.79
C GLY A 45 8.41 -18.99 7.41
N PRO A 46 9.54 -18.64 8.06
CA PRO A 46 9.71 -17.33 8.64
C PRO A 46 9.71 -16.23 7.57
N LEU A 47 9.34 -15.02 7.96
CA LEU A 47 9.35 -13.86 7.08
C LEU A 47 10.76 -13.60 6.53
N PRO A 48 10.94 -13.45 5.20
CA PRO A 48 12.22 -13.08 4.63
C PRO A 48 12.82 -11.83 5.28
N GLU A 49 14.14 -11.85 5.51
CA GLU A 49 14.84 -10.79 6.26
C GLU A 49 14.61 -9.39 5.69
N ARG A 50 14.55 -9.25 4.37
CA ARG A 50 14.28 -7.95 3.72
C ARG A 50 12.95 -7.34 4.17
N TYR A 51 11.92 -8.16 4.39
CA TYR A 51 10.60 -7.72 4.85
C TYR A 51 10.57 -7.50 6.37
N ALA A 52 11.27 -8.35 7.10
CA ALA A 52 11.44 -8.15 8.54
C ALA A 52 12.18 -6.84 8.84
N ALA A 53 13.18 -6.48 8.03
CA ALA A 53 13.91 -5.22 8.15
C ALA A 53 13.01 -4.00 7.93
N GLU A 54 12.09 -4.05 6.97
CA GLU A 54 11.11 -2.97 6.73
C GLU A 54 10.25 -2.72 7.99
N ALA A 55 9.79 -3.80 8.63
CA ALA A 55 8.96 -3.71 9.83
C ALA A 55 9.76 -3.25 11.07
N ARG A 56 11.07 -3.55 11.13
CA ARG A 56 11.91 -3.09 12.24
C ARG A 56 12.21 -1.60 12.21
N ASP A 57 12.44 -1.05 11.03
CA ASP A 57 12.77 0.37 10.85
C ASP A 57 12.17 0.90 9.55
N PRO A 58 10.85 1.21 9.57
CA PRO A 58 10.16 1.71 8.38
C PRO A 58 10.72 3.05 7.87
N ALA A 59 11.18 3.91 8.77
CA ALA A 59 11.74 5.21 8.40
C ALA A 59 12.96 5.07 7.50
N SER A 60 13.88 4.17 7.87
CA SER A 60 15.08 3.89 7.07
C SER A 60 14.74 3.10 5.80
N ALA A 61 13.85 2.12 5.90
CA ALA A 61 13.47 1.27 4.77
C ALA A 61 12.82 2.07 3.63
N PHE A 62 12.07 3.10 3.95
CA PHE A 62 11.35 3.94 2.99
C PHE A 62 11.90 5.37 2.90
N ALA A 63 13.17 5.56 3.24
CA ALA A 63 13.84 6.85 3.04
C ALA A 63 13.77 7.25 1.55
N GLY A 64 13.37 8.49 1.28
CA GLY A 64 13.17 8.98 -0.08
C GLY A 64 11.80 8.64 -0.71
N ALA A 65 10.94 7.92 0.01
CA ALA A 65 9.54 7.70 -0.34
C ALA A 65 8.61 8.42 0.63
N GLU A 66 7.34 8.59 0.24
CA GLU A 66 6.30 9.05 1.15
C GLU A 66 5.54 7.85 1.71
N VAL A 67 5.51 7.70 3.02
CA VAL A 67 4.63 6.74 3.68
C VAL A 67 3.34 7.45 4.04
N LEU A 68 2.24 7.05 3.40
CA LEU A 68 0.91 7.58 3.63
C LEU A 68 0.19 6.73 4.66
N VAL A 69 -0.53 7.36 5.57
CA VAL A 69 -1.35 6.66 6.57
C VAL A 69 -2.78 7.18 6.52
N ALA A 70 -3.73 6.25 6.61
CA ALA A 70 -5.15 6.55 6.77
C ALA A 70 -5.48 6.53 8.26
N GLU A 71 -6.02 7.62 8.74
CA GLU A 71 -6.31 7.87 10.16
C GLU A 71 -7.82 8.07 10.36
N ARG A 72 -8.36 7.40 11.35
CA ARG A 72 -9.74 7.59 11.80
C ARG A 72 -9.75 7.86 13.31
N GLY A 73 -10.03 9.11 13.69
CA GLY A 73 -9.77 9.56 15.05
C GLY A 73 -8.27 9.56 15.34
N ALA A 74 -7.86 8.83 16.36
CA ALA A 74 -6.44 8.68 16.72
C ALA A 74 -5.83 7.35 16.23
N GLU A 75 -6.60 6.53 15.51
CA GLU A 75 -6.20 5.19 15.09
C GLU A 75 -5.74 5.20 13.62
N LEU A 76 -4.57 4.65 13.35
CA LEU A 76 -4.11 4.38 11.99
C LEU A 76 -4.72 3.06 11.52
N ILE A 77 -5.49 3.11 10.44
CA ILE A 77 -6.26 1.96 9.93
C ILE A 77 -5.78 1.45 8.57
N GLY A 78 -4.82 2.14 7.95
CA GLY A 78 -4.24 1.74 6.69
C GLY A 78 -3.01 2.55 6.33
N MET A 79 -2.26 2.07 5.35
CA MET A 79 -1.05 2.72 4.85
C MET A 79 -0.81 2.43 3.38
N ALA A 80 0.01 3.24 2.75
CA ALA A 80 0.61 2.99 1.45
C ALA A 80 1.98 3.66 1.37
N VAL A 81 2.87 3.11 0.56
CA VAL A 81 4.17 3.74 0.25
C VAL A 81 4.11 4.26 -1.18
N LEU A 82 4.45 5.54 -1.37
CA LEU A 82 4.48 6.20 -2.66
C LEU A 82 5.91 6.64 -2.98
N HIS A 83 6.45 6.21 -4.11
CA HIS A 83 7.78 6.62 -4.55
C HIS A 83 7.83 6.92 -6.05
N ARG A 84 8.88 7.58 -6.50
CA ARG A 84 9.10 7.86 -7.92
C ARG A 84 9.53 6.60 -8.67
N ALA A 85 9.04 6.45 -9.88
CA ALA A 85 9.36 5.35 -10.79
C ALA A 85 9.43 5.90 -12.23
N GLY A 86 10.58 6.49 -12.58
CA GLY A 86 10.73 7.19 -13.85
C GLY A 86 9.83 8.42 -13.94
N SER A 87 9.01 8.51 -14.99
CA SER A 87 7.99 9.56 -15.17
C SER A 87 6.72 9.33 -14.35
N ASP A 88 6.55 8.14 -13.79
CA ASP A 88 5.42 7.79 -12.96
C ASP A 88 5.76 7.85 -11.46
N ALA A 89 4.74 7.74 -10.62
CA ALA A 89 4.85 7.35 -9.23
C ALA A 89 4.32 5.92 -9.06
N GLU A 90 4.83 5.20 -8.08
CA GLU A 90 4.44 3.81 -7.80
C GLU A 90 3.99 3.66 -6.36
N ILE A 91 2.85 2.96 -6.20
CA ILE A 91 2.34 2.57 -4.89
C ILE A 91 2.86 1.18 -4.55
N LYS A 92 3.40 1.06 -3.34
CA LYS A 92 3.77 -0.22 -2.71
C LYS A 92 3.17 -0.31 -1.32
N ARG A 93 3.08 -1.54 -0.81
CA ARG A 93 2.65 -1.80 0.57
C ARG A 93 1.30 -1.18 0.91
N LEU A 94 0.35 -1.18 -0.05
CA LEU A 94 -1.02 -0.76 0.26
C LEU A 94 -1.67 -1.78 1.19
N TRP A 95 -2.02 -1.34 2.37
CA TRP A 95 -2.61 -2.16 3.40
C TRP A 95 -3.73 -1.42 4.12
N VAL A 96 -4.86 -2.10 4.30
CA VAL A 96 -5.94 -1.64 5.18
C VAL A 96 -6.19 -2.74 6.20
N GLY A 97 -5.96 -2.43 7.46
CA GLY A 97 -6.18 -3.37 8.56
C GLY A 97 -7.66 -3.75 8.71
N PRO A 98 -7.97 -4.84 9.45
CA PRO A 98 -9.34 -5.31 9.63
C PRO A 98 -10.31 -4.23 10.13
N ALA A 99 -9.87 -3.37 11.04
CA ALA A 99 -10.67 -2.26 11.55
C ALA A 99 -11.01 -1.19 10.51
N GLY A 100 -10.21 -1.09 9.46
CA GLY A 100 -10.36 -0.10 8.38
C GLY A 100 -11.07 -0.63 7.15
N ARG A 101 -11.31 -1.92 7.05
CA ARG A 101 -11.99 -2.52 5.88
C ARG A 101 -13.41 -2.00 5.77
N ARG A 102 -13.87 -1.79 4.52
CA ARG A 102 -15.18 -1.19 4.18
C ARG A 102 -15.40 0.21 4.74
N SER A 103 -14.35 0.90 5.18
CA SER A 103 -14.41 2.28 5.68
C SER A 103 -14.12 3.32 4.58
N GLY A 104 -13.70 2.89 3.39
CA GLY A 104 -13.20 3.77 2.33
C GLY A 104 -11.72 4.13 2.46
N ALA A 105 -10.99 3.54 3.41
CA ALA A 105 -9.57 3.85 3.63
C ALA A 105 -8.70 3.54 2.41
N GLY A 106 -8.92 2.43 1.73
CA GLY A 106 -8.20 2.09 0.50
C GLY A 106 -8.41 3.12 -0.61
N SER A 107 -9.66 3.51 -0.85
CA SER A 107 -9.99 4.56 -1.82
C SER A 107 -9.37 5.90 -1.45
N ALA A 108 -9.40 6.28 -0.18
CA ALA A 108 -8.80 7.53 0.31
C ALA A 108 -7.28 7.55 0.12
N LEU A 109 -6.60 6.44 0.42
CA LEU A 109 -5.16 6.30 0.20
C LEU A 109 -4.80 6.43 -1.30
N LEU A 110 -5.56 5.78 -2.18
CA LEU A 110 -5.34 5.86 -3.63
C LEU A 110 -5.60 7.26 -4.17
N THR A 111 -6.63 7.93 -3.70
CA THR A 111 -6.96 9.32 -4.09
C THR A 111 -5.87 10.29 -3.67
N ASP A 112 -5.40 10.18 -2.44
CA ASP A 112 -4.32 11.02 -1.92
C ASP A 112 -2.99 10.75 -2.65
N ALA A 113 -2.67 9.48 -2.91
CA ALA A 113 -1.49 9.10 -3.67
C ALA A 113 -1.51 9.68 -5.10
N ALA A 114 -2.66 9.65 -5.79
CA ALA A 114 -2.81 10.24 -7.12
C ALA A 114 -2.60 11.76 -7.10
N SER A 115 -3.15 12.44 -6.10
CA SER A 115 -2.97 13.88 -5.92
C SER A 115 -1.50 14.25 -5.69
N ARG A 116 -0.80 13.50 -4.83
CA ARG A 116 0.63 13.70 -4.55
C ARG A 116 1.51 13.39 -5.76
N ALA A 117 1.21 12.31 -6.48
CA ALA A 117 1.91 11.95 -7.70
C ALA A 117 1.85 13.09 -8.72
N ARG A 118 0.65 13.64 -8.95
CA ARG A 118 0.44 14.79 -9.84
C ARG A 118 1.21 16.03 -9.36
N ALA A 119 1.10 16.37 -8.08
CA ALA A 119 1.81 17.51 -7.51
C ALA A 119 3.33 17.36 -7.60
N GLY A 120 3.85 16.15 -7.54
CA GLY A 120 5.26 15.81 -7.75
C GLY A 120 5.69 15.71 -9.21
N GLY A 121 4.81 16.03 -10.17
CA GLY A 121 5.11 16.04 -11.59
C GLY A 121 5.10 14.67 -12.27
N ALA A 122 4.53 13.65 -11.63
CA ALA A 122 4.33 12.36 -12.27
C ALA A 122 3.24 12.44 -13.34
N THR A 123 3.37 11.66 -14.41
CA THR A 123 2.37 11.56 -15.48
C THR A 123 1.38 10.43 -15.24
N GLY A 124 1.78 9.45 -14.45
CA GLY A 124 0.94 8.31 -14.08
C GLY A 124 1.21 7.83 -12.67
N LEU A 125 0.27 7.05 -12.18
CA LEU A 125 0.35 6.31 -10.93
C LEU A 125 0.23 4.83 -11.27
N ARG A 126 1.18 4.03 -10.81
CA ARG A 126 1.24 2.59 -11.13
C ARG A 126 1.35 1.74 -9.86
N LEU A 127 0.99 0.50 -9.97
CA LEU A 127 1.14 -0.51 -8.93
C LEU A 127 1.16 -1.91 -9.53
N SER A 128 1.64 -2.87 -8.77
CA SER A 128 1.48 -4.29 -9.07
C SER A 128 0.71 -4.98 -7.95
N VAL A 129 -0.10 -5.97 -8.33
CA VAL A 129 -0.99 -6.69 -7.41
C VAL A 129 -1.04 -8.16 -7.80
N TRP A 130 -1.11 -9.03 -6.81
CA TRP A 130 -1.29 -10.46 -7.04
C TRP A 130 -2.65 -10.74 -7.69
N ASP A 131 -2.68 -11.62 -8.70
CA ASP A 131 -3.88 -11.90 -9.49
C ASP A 131 -5.03 -12.54 -8.70
N TRP A 132 -4.74 -13.15 -7.57
CA TRP A 132 -5.77 -13.73 -6.67
C TRP A 132 -6.45 -12.70 -5.76
N ARG A 133 -5.93 -11.49 -5.66
CA ARG A 133 -6.51 -10.42 -4.83
C ARG A 133 -7.65 -9.72 -5.56
N ILE A 134 -8.75 -10.45 -5.76
CA ILE A 134 -9.90 -10.02 -6.56
C ILE A 134 -10.53 -8.73 -6.02
N GLY A 135 -10.65 -8.60 -4.69
CA GLY A 135 -11.19 -7.38 -4.07
C GLY A 135 -10.32 -6.15 -4.33
N ALA A 136 -9.00 -6.31 -4.29
CA ALA A 136 -8.05 -5.24 -4.59
C ALA A 136 -8.13 -4.84 -6.08
N LEU A 137 -8.16 -5.82 -6.98
CA LEU A 137 -8.33 -5.58 -8.42
C LEU A 137 -9.61 -4.80 -8.72
N ALA A 138 -10.72 -5.13 -8.06
CA ALA A 138 -11.97 -4.41 -8.21
C ALA A 138 -11.87 -2.96 -7.70
N LEU A 139 -11.21 -2.75 -6.56
CA LEU A 139 -10.94 -1.40 -6.03
C LEU A 139 -10.12 -0.57 -7.01
N TYR A 140 -9.03 -1.13 -7.54
CA TYR A 140 -8.17 -0.43 -8.49
C TYR A 140 -8.92 -0.07 -9.78
N GLY A 141 -9.74 -0.98 -10.30
CA GLY A 141 -10.58 -0.72 -11.48
C GLY A 141 -11.53 0.46 -11.23
N ARG A 142 -12.19 0.52 -10.09
CA ARG A 142 -13.06 1.65 -9.71
C ARG A 142 -12.29 2.96 -9.56
N GLN A 143 -11.00 2.91 -9.25
CA GLN A 143 -10.12 4.07 -9.14
C GLN A 143 -9.47 4.47 -10.47
N GLY A 144 -9.86 3.84 -11.57
CA GLY A 144 -9.40 4.19 -12.90
C GLY A 144 -8.09 3.55 -13.33
N PHE A 145 -7.60 2.55 -12.59
CA PHE A 145 -6.43 1.77 -13.00
C PHE A 145 -6.81 0.78 -14.08
N GLU A 146 -5.94 0.66 -15.08
CA GLU A 146 -6.08 -0.26 -16.20
C GLU A 146 -4.83 -1.15 -16.31
N PRO A 147 -4.94 -2.36 -16.88
CA PRO A 147 -3.79 -3.21 -17.15
C PRO A 147 -2.73 -2.47 -17.98
N ALA A 148 -1.48 -2.63 -17.61
CA ALA A 148 -0.33 -2.06 -18.30
C ALA A 148 0.69 -3.14 -18.63
N PRO A 149 1.63 -2.90 -19.58
CA PRO A 149 2.74 -3.81 -19.84
C PRO A 149 3.51 -4.09 -18.55
N SER A 150 3.84 -5.37 -18.32
CA SER A 150 4.49 -5.78 -17.08
C SER A 150 5.91 -5.22 -16.95
N TRP A 151 6.22 -4.66 -15.79
CA TRP A 151 7.57 -4.32 -15.33
C TRP A 151 8.05 -5.29 -14.25
N GLU A 152 7.26 -6.34 -13.96
CA GLU A 152 7.56 -7.35 -12.96
C GLU A 152 8.10 -8.61 -13.62
N SER A 153 9.10 -9.24 -12.98
CA SER A 153 9.63 -10.53 -13.39
C SER A 153 8.95 -11.71 -12.68
N ARG A 154 8.20 -11.43 -11.62
CA ARG A 154 7.50 -12.44 -10.82
C ARG A 154 6.18 -12.81 -11.48
N GLU A 155 5.94 -14.11 -11.60
CA GLU A 155 4.66 -14.63 -12.12
C GLU A 155 3.50 -14.24 -11.23
N ARG A 156 2.32 -14.09 -11.82
CA ARG A 156 1.04 -13.81 -11.17
C ARG A 156 0.93 -12.40 -10.56
N LEU A 157 1.91 -11.52 -10.79
CA LEU A 157 1.76 -10.08 -10.51
C LEU A 157 1.17 -9.38 -11.74
N VAL A 158 0.05 -8.71 -11.52
CA VAL A 158 -0.63 -7.86 -12.52
C VAL A 158 -0.16 -6.44 -12.34
N CYS A 159 0.30 -5.82 -13.42
CA CYS A 159 0.71 -4.42 -13.43
C CYS A 159 -0.43 -3.54 -13.90
N LEU A 160 -0.74 -2.51 -13.13
CA LEU A 160 -1.82 -1.58 -13.38
C LEU A 160 -1.28 -0.15 -13.36
N ARG A 161 -1.89 0.71 -14.18
CA ARG A 161 -1.52 2.13 -14.28
C ARG A 161 -2.75 2.98 -14.53
N ARG A 162 -2.74 4.21 -14.01
CA ARG A 162 -3.67 5.28 -14.38
C ARG A 162 -2.90 6.57 -14.65
N GLU A 163 -3.44 7.45 -15.47
CA GLU A 163 -2.95 8.82 -15.61
C GLU A 163 -3.33 9.67 -14.40
N VAL A 164 -2.50 10.66 -14.06
CA VAL A 164 -2.75 11.59 -12.95
C VAL A 164 -2.62 13.06 -13.37
#